data_e65a36936563f21e9f5d40f213538da2
#
_entry.id   e65a36936563f21e9f5d40f213538da2
#
_cell.length_a   1.000
_cell.length_b   1.000
_cell.length_c   1.000
_cell.angle_alpha   90.00
_cell.angle_beta   90.00
_cell.angle_gamma   90.00
#
_symmetry.space_group_name_H-M   'P 1'
#
loop_
_entity.id
_entity.type
_entity.pdbx_description
1 polymer ?
#
loop_
_entity_poly.entity_id
_entity_poly.type
_entity_poly.pdbx_seq_one_letter_code
_entity_poly.pdbx_strand_id
1 'polypeptide(L)'
;MSRDVVILACAVSAGVHAALAPQHATFVPAALALIVLAVGLARSPAPVLVEGAIVVLGGLIAAYALAATTGIPLVHPDREPVTGLALATKAIEALGLLAALELKGATRWLTSTATARSLSR
;
A
#
# COMPACT_ATOMS: atom_id res chain seq x y z
N MET A 1 6.99 -15.19 1.15
CA MET A 1 5.52 -15.03 1.25
C MET A 1 5.10 -13.58 1.35
N SER A 2 5.69 -12.80 2.21
CA SER A 2 5.33 -11.39 2.40
C SER A 2 5.43 -10.53 1.12
N ARG A 3 6.44 -10.73 0.29
CA ARG A 3 6.60 -9.98 -0.97
C ARG A 3 5.44 -10.21 -1.95
N ASP A 4 5.05 -11.46 -2.14
CA ASP A 4 3.97 -11.81 -3.05
C ASP A 4 2.63 -11.26 -2.56
N VAL A 5 2.41 -11.25 -1.25
CA VAL A 5 1.23 -10.63 -0.64
C VAL A 5 1.19 -9.13 -0.92
N VAL A 6 2.32 -8.41 -0.81
CA VAL A 6 2.39 -6.98 -1.15
C VAL A 6 2.09 -6.75 -2.62
N ILE A 7 2.69 -7.54 -3.52
CA ILE A 7 2.47 -7.44 -4.97
C ILE A 7 0.99 -7.66 -5.30
N LEU A 8 0.39 -8.72 -4.77
CA LEU A 8 -1.02 -9.03 -5.00
C LEU A 8 -1.94 -7.95 -4.44
N ALA A 9 -1.67 -7.46 -3.22
CA ALA A 9 -2.46 -6.39 -2.63
C ALA A 9 -2.40 -5.11 -3.48
N CYS A 10 -1.23 -4.71 -3.93
CA CYS A 10 -1.07 -3.56 -4.83
C CYS A 10 -1.77 -3.78 -6.17
N ALA A 11 -1.66 -4.97 -6.78
CA ALA A 11 -2.28 -5.26 -8.06
C ALA A 11 -3.81 -5.28 -7.99
N VAL A 12 -4.37 -5.91 -6.98
CA VAL A 12 -5.83 -5.96 -6.78
C VAL A 12 -6.38 -4.57 -6.46
N SER A 13 -5.75 -3.85 -5.55
CA SER A 13 -6.16 -2.48 -5.21
C SER A 13 -6.03 -1.54 -6.41
N ALA A 14 -4.98 -1.67 -7.23
CA ALA A 14 -4.83 -0.94 -8.48
C ALA A 14 -6.00 -1.19 -9.45
N GLY A 15 -6.41 -2.45 -9.61
CA GLY A 15 -7.56 -2.82 -10.44
C GLY A 15 -8.85 -2.18 -9.98
N VAL A 16 -9.12 -2.19 -8.67
CA VAL A 16 -10.31 -1.55 -8.09
C VAL A 16 -10.29 -0.03 -8.31
N HIS A 17 -9.17 0.64 -8.03
CA HIS A 17 -9.04 2.07 -8.23
C HIS A 17 -9.15 2.46 -9.71
N ALA A 18 -8.59 1.66 -10.62
CA ALA A 18 -8.73 1.87 -12.06
C ALA A 18 -10.19 1.73 -12.53
N ALA A 19 -10.92 0.74 -12.01
CA ALA A 19 -12.33 0.54 -12.32
C ALA A 19 -13.22 1.70 -11.82
N LEU A 20 -12.84 2.34 -10.72
CA LEU A 20 -13.55 3.48 -10.13
C LEU A 20 -13.12 4.84 -10.70
N ALA A 21 -12.00 4.90 -11.41
CA ALA A 21 -11.44 6.13 -11.98
C ALA A 21 -12.41 6.93 -12.87
N PRO A 22 -13.29 6.31 -13.70
CA PRO A 22 -14.28 7.04 -14.47
C PRO A 22 -15.28 7.85 -13.62
N GLN A 23 -15.50 7.43 -12.39
CA GLN A 23 -16.40 8.12 -11.46
C GLN A 23 -15.71 9.27 -10.71
N HIS A 24 -14.42 9.07 -10.38
CA HIS A 24 -13.62 10.03 -9.62
C HIS A 24 -12.17 10.04 -10.11
N ALA A 25 -11.75 11.11 -10.75
CA ALA A 25 -10.40 11.26 -11.31
C ALA A 25 -9.27 11.12 -10.27
N THR A 26 -9.57 11.32 -8.98
CA THR A 26 -8.64 11.13 -7.87
C THR A 26 -8.15 9.68 -7.70
N PHE A 27 -8.86 8.71 -8.26
CA PHE A 27 -8.44 7.31 -8.26
C PHE A 27 -7.34 7.00 -9.27
N VAL A 28 -7.15 7.83 -10.29
CA VAL A 28 -6.11 7.62 -11.32
C VAL A 28 -4.70 7.60 -10.71
N PRO A 29 -4.25 8.62 -9.96
CA PRO A 29 -2.91 8.59 -9.37
C PRO A 29 -2.72 7.44 -8.39
N ALA A 30 -3.75 7.05 -7.64
CA ALA A 30 -3.69 5.90 -6.75
C ALA A 30 -3.48 4.59 -7.52
N ALA A 31 -4.24 4.37 -8.59
CA ALA A 31 -4.09 3.21 -9.47
C ALA A 31 -2.69 3.14 -10.08
N LEU A 32 -2.17 4.26 -10.60
CA LEU A 32 -0.83 4.33 -11.19
C LEU A 32 0.26 4.04 -10.17
N ALA A 33 0.20 4.62 -8.98
CA ALA A 33 1.17 4.37 -7.92
C ALA A 33 1.19 2.88 -7.52
N LEU A 34 0.04 2.26 -7.37
CA LEU A 34 -0.10 0.85 -7.03
C LEU A 34 0.43 -0.07 -8.14
N ILE A 35 0.20 0.26 -9.42
CA ILE A 35 0.75 -0.49 -10.56
C ILE A 35 2.28 -0.41 -10.55
N VAL A 36 2.84 0.78 -10.38
CA VAL A 36 4.29 0.98 -10.33
C VAL A 36 4.91 0.17 -9.20
N LEU A 37 4.28 0.16 -8.02
CA LEU A 37 4.74 -0.63 -6.88
C LEU A 37 4.65 -2.14 -7.13
N ALA A 38 3.53 -2.62 -7.67
CA ALA A 38 3.35 -4.03 -7.98
C ALA A 38 4.39 -4.53 -9.00
N VAL A 39 4.57 -3.80 -10.09
CA VAL A 39 5.55 -4.14 -11.14
C VAL A 39 6.98 -3.99 -10.63
N GLY A 40 7.27 -2.92 -9.89
CA GLY A 40 8.59 -2.68 -9.31
C GLY A 40 8.99 -3.79 -8.34
N LEU A 41 8.12 -4.14 -7.39
CA LEU A 41 8.35 -5.22 -6.44
C LEU A 41 8.43 -6.59 -7.10
N ALA A 42 7.70 -6.83 -8.20
CA ALA A 42 7.83 -8.08 -8.94
C ALA A 42 9.21 -8.24 -9.58
N ARG A 43 9.83 -7.13 -9.99
CA ARG A 43 11.17 -7.12 -10.61
C ARG A 43 12.30 -7.09 -9.58
N SER A 44 12.16 -6.34 -8.51
CA SER A 44 13.20 -6.15 -7.50
C SER A 44 12.61 -5.84 -6.12
N PRO A 45 13.08 -6.50 -5.05
CA PRO A 45 12.67 -6.19 -3.68
C PRO A 45 13.41 -4.97 -3.10
N ALA A 46 13.60 -3.91 -3.88
CA ALA A 46 14.32 -2.73 -3.43
C ALA A 46 13.65 -2.09 -2.20
N PRO A 47 14.41 -1.68 -1.17
CA PRO A 47 13.86 -1.09 0.06
C PRO A 47 12.96 0.10 -0.18
N VAL A 48 13.29 0.95 -1.15
CA VAL A 48 12.48 2.12 -1.53
C VAL A 48 11.08 1.73 -2.02
N LEU A 49 10.94 0.59 -2.70
CA LEU A 49 9.65 0.09 -3.16
C LEU A 49 8.81 -0.46 -2.02
N VAL A 50 9.44 -1.12 -1.05
CA VAL A 50 8.77 -1.58 0.18
C VAL A 50 8.27 -0.39 1.00
N GLU A 51 9.09 0.64 1.16
CA GLU A 51 8.69 1.88 1.83
C GLU A 51 7.58 2.60 1.07
N GLY A 52 7.67 2.67 -0.25
CA GLY A 52 6.62 3.20 -1.11
C GLY A 52 5.29 2.46 -0.93
N ALA A 53 5.32 1.13 -0.85
CA ALA A 53 4.13 0.33 -0.60
C ALA A 53 3.51 0.63 0.79
N ILE A 54 4.34 0.78 1.83
CA ILE A 54 3.86 1.17 3.17
C ILE A 54 3.16 2.52 3.13
N VAL A 55 3.76 3.52 2.49
CA VAL A 55 3.21 4.87 2.39
C VAL A 55 1.91 4.88 1.58
N VAL A 56 1.88 4.24 0.42
CA VAL A 56 0.69 4.24 -0.45
C VAL A 56 -0.45 3.45 0.15
N LEU A 57 -0.21 2.22 0.60
CA LEU A 57 -1.26 1.39 1.21
C LEU A 57 -1.78 2.00 2.52
N GLY A 58 -0.88 2.47 3.38
CA GLY A 58 -1.25 3.17 4.61
C GLY A 58 -2.01 4.46 4.34
N GLY A 59 -1.57 5.25 3.37
CA GLY A 59 -2.22 6.47 2.93
C GLY A 59 -3.63 6.25 2.38
N LEU A 60 -3.84 5.20 1.59
CA LEU A 60 -5.17 4.84 1.06
C LEU A 60 -6.13 4.40 2.17
N ILE A 61 -5.66 3.64 3.14
CA ILE A 61 -6.47 3.25 4.30
C ILE A 61 -6.84 4.49 5.13
N ALA A 62 -5.89 5.36 5.42
CA ALA A 62 -6.13 6.59 6.17
C ALA A 62 -7.07 7.55 5.44
N ALA A 63 -6.88 7.72 4.13
CA ALA A 63 -7.75 8.56 3.30
C ALA A 63 -9.19 8.03 3.27
N TYR A 64 -9.36 6.71 3.15
CA TYR A 64 -10.69 6.11 3.22
C TYR A 64 -11.35 6.30 4.60
N ALA A 65 -10.62 6.09 5.68
CA ALA A 65 -11.12 6.31 7.03
C ALA A 65 -11.60 7.76 7.22
N LEU A 66 -10.83 8.73 6.69
CA LEU A 66 -11.19 10.13 6.72
C LEU A 66 -12.43 10.41 5.87
N ALA A 67 -12.47 9.90 4.63
CA ALA A 67 -13.60 10.08 3.73
C ALA A 67 -14.90 9.48 4.28
N ALA A 68 -14.82 8.32 4.92
CA ALA A 68 -15.98 7.63 5.50
C ALA A 68 -16.51 8.29 6.79
N THR A 69 -15.64 9.00 7.53
CA THR A 69 -16.01 9.60 8.82
C THR A 69 -16.36 11.07 8.74
N THR A 70 -15.54 11.87 8.10
CA THR A 70 -15.67 13.35 8.07
C THR A 70 -15.84 13.93 6.67
N GLY A 71 -15.58 13.15 5.61
CA GLY A 71 -15.33 13.66 4.28
C GLY A 71 -13.93 14.28 4.14
N ILE A 72 -13.51 14.56 2.93
CA ILE A 72 -12.24 15.22 2.61
C ILE A 72 -12.55 16.57 1.99
N PRO A 73 -12.34 17.69 2.69
CA PRO A 73 -12.58 19.04 2.14
C PRO A 73 -11.89 19.23 0.80
N LEU A 74 -12.53 19.91 -0.14
CA LEU A 74 -12.05 20.22 -1.50
C LEU A 74 -11.95 19.02 -2.46
N VAL A 75 -11.89 17.77 -1.97
CA VAL A 75 -11.77 16.57 -2.81
C VAL A 75 -13.07 15.78 -2.78
N HIS A 76 -13.59 15.51 -1.62
CA HIS A 76 -14.82 14.74 -1.39
C HIS A 76 -15.50 15.21 -0.09
N PRO A 77 -16.22 16.36 -0.12
CA PRO A 77 -16.75 16.99 1.10
C PRO A 77 -17.82 16.14 1.80
N ASP A 78 -18.55 15.32 1.04
CA ASP A 78 -19.54 14.41 1.60
C ASP A 78 -18.90 13.12 2.11
N ARG A 79 -19.52 12.52 3.12
CA ARG A 79 -19.07 11.22 3.65
C ARG A 79 -19.22 10.14 2.60
N GLU A 80 -18.17 9.37 2.40
CA GLU A 80 -18.22 8.22 1.49
C GLU A 80 -19.04 7.08 2.12
N PRO A 81 -20.00 6.48 1.37
CA PRO A 81 -20.75 5.35 1.89
C PRO A 81 -19.86 4.13 2.07
N VAL A 82 -20.02 3.44 3.21
CA VAL A 82 -19.31 2.20 3.50
C VAL A 82 -19.97 1.07 2.72
N THR A 83 -19.27 0.56 1.70
CA THR A 83 -19.74 -0.54 0.85
C THR A 83 -18.91 -1.81 1.10
N GLY A 84 -19.48 -2.98 0.74
CA GLY A 84 -18.76 -4.25 0.83
C GLY A 84 -17.49 -4.28 -0.02
N LEU A 85 -17.52 -3.67 -1.22
CA LEU A 85 -16.35 -3.54 -2.08
C LEU A 85 -15.26 -2.68 -1.43
N ALA A 86 -15.64 -1.54 -0.85
CA ALA A 86 -14.69 -0.67 -0.16
C ALA A 86 -14.03 -1.39 1.03
N LEU A 87 -14.82 -2.07 1.85
CA LEU A 87 -14.30 -2.84 3.00
C LEU A 87 -13.38 -3.98 2.56
N ALA A 88 -13.76 -4.74 1.52
CA ALA A 88 -12.92 -5.81 0.99
C ALA A 88 -11.59 -5.27 0.44
N THR A 89 -11.63 -4.16 -0.29
CA THR A 89 -10.42 -3.50 -0.80
C THR A 89 -9.52 -3.04 0.35
N LYS A 90 -10.08 -2.42 1.39
CA LYS A 90 -9.32 -1.99 2.57
C LYS A 90 -8.74 -3.15 3.36
N ALA A 91 -9.43 -4.29 3.44
CA ALA A 91 -8.88 -5.49 4.04
C ALA A 91 -7.66 -6.03 3.27
N ILE A 92 -7.72 -6.04 1.95
CA ILE A 92 -6.59 -6.43 1.08
C ILE A 92 -5.42 -5.45 1.24
N GLU A 93 -5.68 -4.16 1.25
CA GLU A 93 -4.66 -3.12 1.47
C GLU A 93 -4.00 -3.26 2.85
N ALA A 94 -4.77 -3.56 3.89
CA ALA A 94 -4.25 -3.80 5.24
C ALA A 94 -3.35 -5.03 5.30
N LEU A 95 -3.72 -6.13 4.65
CA LEU A 95 -2.86 -7.32 4.54
C LEU A 95 -1.55 -7.00 3.79
N GLY A 96 -1.64 -6.26 2.69
CA GLY A 96 -0.47 -5.79 1.95
C GLY A 96 0.44 -4.89 2.80
N LEU A 97 -0.14 -3.98 3.57
CA LEU A 97 0.59 -3.10 4.49
C LEU A 97 1.32 -3.90 5.58
N LEU A 98 0.65 -4.86 6.22
CA LEU A 98 1.28 -5.73 7.22
C LEU A 98 2.44 -6.53 6.62
N ALA A 99 2.25 -7.11 5.43
CA ALA A 99 3.30 -7.83 4.73
C ALA A 99 4.50 -6.93 4.37
N ALA A 100 4.25 -5.69 3.97
CA ALA A 100 5.31 -4.71 3.68
C ALA A 100 6.09 -4.31 4.94
N LEU A 101 5.41 -4.16 6.07
CA LEU A 101 6.05 -3.90 7.37
C LEU A 101 6.93 -5.07 7.82
N GLU A 102 6.47 -6.32 7.61
CA GLU A 102 7.29 -7.51 7.89
C GLU A 102 8.56 -7.53 7.03
N LEU A 103 8.44 -7.25 5.72
CA LEU A 103 9.61 -7.18 4.83
C LEU A 103 10.61 -6.12 5.29
N LYS A 104 10.13 -4.94 5.69
CA LYS A 104 10.99 -3.87 6.22
C LYS A 104 11.68 -4.29 7.51
N GLY A 105 10.97 -4.96 8.41
CA GLY A 105 11.51 -5.48 9.67
C GLY A 105 12.60 -6.53 9.45
N ALA A 106 12.37 -7.49 8.56
CA ALA A 106 13.34 -8.53 8.22
C ALA A 106 14.63 -7.96 7.62
N THR A 107 14.54 -6.97 6.73
CA THR A 107 15.70 -6.30 6.13
C THR A 107 16.55 -5.58 7.19
N ARG A 108 15.91 -4.88 8.12
CA ARG A 108 16.59 -4.18 9.22
C ARG A 108 17.36 -5.15 10.14
N TRP A 109 16.77 -6.29 10.44
CA TRP A 109 17.41 -7.30 11.29
C TRP A 109 18.67 -7.88 10.63
N LEU A 110 18.62 -8.19 9.33
CA LEU A 110 19.76 -8.70 8.56
C LEU A 110 20.94 -7.71 8.50
N THR A 111 20.66 -6.42 8.28
CA THR A 111 21.70 -5.39 8.26
C THR A 111 22.33 -5.18 9.64
N SER A 112 21.55 -5.20 10.71
CA SER A 112 22.03 -5.07 12.07
C SER A 112 22.97 -6.21 12.48
N THR A 113 22.64 -7.45 12.13
CA THR A 113 23.48 -8.62 12.45
C THR A 113 24.77 -8.65 11.63
N ALA A 114 24.74 -8.18 10.38
CA ALA A 114 25.94 -8.07 9.54
C ALA A 114 26.94 -7.04 10.11
N THR A 115 26.44 -5.88 10.55
CA THR A 115 27.27 -4.84 11.18
C THR A 115 27.91 -5.33 12.49
N ALA A 116 27.13 -5.99 13.34
CA ALA A 116 27.64 -6.54 14.60
C ALA A 116 28.79 -7.56 14.38
N ARG A 117 28.68 -8.41 13.35
CA ARG A 117 29.74 -9.36 12.99
C ARG A 117 31.01 -8.69 12.49
N SER A 118 30.90 -7.58 11.75
CA SER A 118 32.07 -6.86 11.23
C SER A 118 32.86 -6.16 12.34
N LEU A 119 32.19 -5.72 13.41
CA LEU A 119 32.81 -5.06 14.54
C LEU A 119 33.50 -6.03 15.56
N SER A 120 33.16 -7.32 15.48
CA SER A 120 33.73 -8.36 16.35
C SER A 120 34.99 -9.04 15.77
N ARG A 121 35.43 -8.63 14.60
CA ARG A 121 36.70 -9.09 13.98
C ARG A 121 37.77 -8.03 14.04
#